data_47c93328a871bd543d7d756c89283b89
#
_entry.id   47c93328a871bd543d7d756c89283b89
#
_cell.length_a   1.000
_cell.length_b   1.000
_cell.length_c   1.000
_cell.angle_alpha   90.00
_cell.angle_beta   90.00
_cell.angle_gamma   90.00
#
_symmetry.space_group_name_H-M   'P 1'
#
loop_
_entity.id
_entity.type
_entity.pdbx_description
1 polymer ?
#
loop_
_entity_poly.entity_id
_entity_poly.type
_entity_poly.pdbx_seq_one_letter_code
_entity_poly.pdbx_strand_id
1 'polypeptide(L)'
;DAAKCGRCGHDLFDGEVINATGETLDKLLKDDLPVVIDFWAPWCGPCRNFAPIFEDVAQERSGKVRFVKVNTEAERELSSRFGIRSIPTIMIFKNGQVVDMLNGAVPKAPFDSWLNESL
;
A
#
# COMPACT_ATOMS: atom_id res chain seq x y z
N ASP A 1 -1.42 21.37 0.45
CA ASP A 1 -1.97 21.43 0.73
C ASP A 1 -2.17 21.53 0.85
N ALA A 2 -1.76 21.30 0.67
CA ALA A 2 -2.30 21.19 0.93
C ALA A 2 -2.52 21.20 0.89
N ALA A 3 -2.19 20.94 0.77
CA ALA A 3 -2.70 20.73 0.95
C ALA A 3 -2.69 20.74 1.04
N LYS A 4 -2.35 20.52 0.99
CA LYS A 4 -2.75 20.38 1.28
C LYS A 4 -2.60 20.41 1.80
N CYS A 5 -2.26 20.27 1.58
CA CYS A 5 -2.55 20.20 2.07
C CYS A 5 -2.45 20.03 2.25
N GLY A 6 -2.22 19.99 2.16
CA GLY A 6 -2.43 19.67 2.38
C GLY A 6 -2.30 19.56 2.43
N ARG A 7 -2.33 19.30 2.80
CA ARG A 7 -2.69 19.19 2.80
C ARG A 7 -3.27 19.24 3.42
N CYS A 8 -3.47 19.20 3.60
CA CYS A 8 -4.16 19.20 3.84
C CYS A 8 -4.87 18.94 4.04
N GLY A 9 -4.99 18.53 4.16
CA GLY A 9 -5.70 18.10 4.44
C GLY A 9 -6.62 17.61 4.19
N HIS A 10 -6.91 17.44 3.99
CA HIS A 10 -7.93 17.17 3.62
C HIS A 10 -8.46 16.01 3.45
N ASP A 11 -9.00 15.68 2.69
CA ASP A 11 -9.66 14.61 2.73
C ASP A 11 -8.89 13.50 2.54
N LEU A 12 -8.69 12.75 3.53
CA LEU A 12 -7.81 11.71 3.65
C LEU A 12 -8.15 10.55 2.83
N PHE A 13 -9.34 10.46 2.31
CA PHE A 13 -9.77 9.28 1.66
C PHE A 13 -9.85 9.43 0.16
N ASP A 14 -9.33 10.51 -0.37
CA ASP A 14 -9.39 10.77 -1.78
C ASP A 14 -8.17 10.26 -2.51
N GLY A 15 -7.86 9.00 -2.34
CA GLY A 15 -6.76 8.38 -3.04
C GLY A 15 -5.41 8.54 -2.40
N GLU A 16 -5.37 8.98 -1.15
CA GLU A 16 -4.10 9.08 -0.46
C GLU A 16 -3.58 7.73 -0.05
N VAL A 17 -2.26 7.55 -0.16
CA VAL A 17 -1.59 6.38 0.35
C VAL A 17 -1.28 6.62 1.83
N ILE A 18 -1.69 5.67 2.67
CA ILE A 18 -1.52 5.79 4.12
C ILE A 18 -0.22 5.12 4.54
N ASN A 19 0.59 5.84 5.30
CA ASN A 19 1.79 5.26 5.89
C ASN A 19 1.41 4.62 7.22
N ALA A 20 1.47 3.29 7.29
CA ALA A 20 1.01 2.57 8.45
C ALA A 20 2.14 2.16 9.37
N THR A 21 1.84 2.11 10.67
CA THR A 21 2.71 1.55 11.69
C THR A 21 2.10 0.25 12.17
N GLY A 22 2.77 -0.42 13.11
CA GLY A 22 2.24 -1.65 13.67
C GLY A 22 0.86 -1.49 14.28
N GLU A 23 0.62 -0.34 14.95
CA GLU A 23 -0.67 -0.09 15.57
C GLU A 23 -1.75 0.26 14.57
N THR A 24 -1.44 1.12 13.63
CA THR A 24 -2.44 1.61 12.68
C THR A 24 -2.81 0.54 11.66
N LEU A 25 -1.87 -0.33 11.31
CA LEU A 25 -2.14 -1.37 10.33
C LEU A 25 -3.24 -2.32 10.80
N ASP A 26 -3.20 -2.74 12.05
CA ASP A 26 -4.23 -3.64 12.56
C ASP A 26 -5.62 -3.04 12.47
N LYS A 27 -5.72 -1.74 12.70
CA LYS A 27 -7.00 -1.04 12.56
C LYS A 27 -7.46 -0.99 11.12
N LEU A 28 -6.53 -0.74 10.19
CA LEU A 28 -6.85 -0.70 8.77
C LEU A 28 -7.30 -2.05 8.25
N LEU A 29 -6.69 -3.13 8.71
CA LEU A 29 -7.03 -4.47 8.28
C LEU A 29 -8.41 -4.93 8.75
N LYS A 30 -8.97 -4.26 9.74
CA LYS A 30 -10.33 -4.56 10.22
C LYS A 30 -11.42 -3.87 9.42
N ASP A 31 -11.02 -2.98 8.51
CA ASP A 31 -11.97 -2.26 7.69
C ASP A 31 -12.67 -3.20 6.70
N ASP A 32 -13.84 -2.81 6.25
CA ASP A 32 -14.59 -3.57 5.26
C ASP A 32 -13.98 -3.51 3.88
N LEU A 33 -13.22 -2.47 3.59
CA LEU A 33 -12.59 -2.31 2.28
C LEU A 33 -11.35 -3.20 2.15
N PRO A 34 -11.07 -3.71 0.96
CA PRO A 34 -9.80 -4.38 0.72
C PRO A 34 -8.63 -3.43 0.98
N VAL A 35 -7.51 -3.96 1.42
CA VAL A 35 -6.30 -3.19 1.71
C VAL A 35 -5.16 -3.72 0.86
N VAL A 36 -4.48 -2.83 0.15
CA VAL A 36 -3.30 -3.15 -0.63
C VAL A 36 -2.11 -2.51 0.06
N ILE A 37 -1.13 -3.33 0.46
CA ILE A 37 0.02 -2.86 1.21
C ILE A 37 1.28 -2.98 0.36
N ASP A 38 2.04 -1.89 0.29
CA ASP A 38 3.36 -1.85 -0.36
C ASP A 38 4.42 -1.85 0.74
N PHE A 39 5.15 -2.94 0.86
CA PHE A 39 6.29 -3.03 1.78
C PHE A 39 7.52 -2.52 1.04
N TRP A 40 8.14 -1.47 1.55
CA TRP A 40 9.20 -0.75 0.85
C TRP A 40 10.29 -0.28 1.81
N ALA A 41 11.37 0.28 1.27
CA ALA A 41 12.39 0.95 2.06
C ALA A 41 12.94 2.15 1.28
N PRO A 42 13.41 3.20 1.99
CA PRO A 42 13.87 4.43 1.31
C PRO A 42 15.06 4.23 0.38
N TRP A 43 15.92 3.25 0.68
CA TRP A 43 17.11 2.98 -0.12
C TRP A 43 16.83 2.09 -1.34
N CYS A 44 15.64 1.59 -1.47
CA CYS A 44 15.30 0.63 -2.51
C CYS A 44 14.93 1.35 -3.81
N GLY A 45 15.76 1.22 -4.83
CA GLY A 45 15.50 1.85 -6.13
C GLY A 45 14.20 1.43 -6.77
N PRO A 46 13.95 0.11 -6.92
CA PRO A 46 12.67 -0.36 -7.48
C PRO A 46 11.46 0.13 -6.70
N CYS A 47 11.57 0.21 -5.37
CA CYS A 47 10.48 0.75 -4.54
C CYS A 47 10.17 2.19 -4.91
N ARG A 48 11.21 3.00 -5.09
CA ARG A 48 11.03 4.41 -5.45
C ARG A 48 10.44 4.56 -6.84
N ASN A 49 10.83 3.69 -7.76
CA ASN A 49 10.27 3.72 -9.11
C ASN A 49 8.81 3.28 -9.13
N PHE A 50 8.43 2.41 -8.22
CA PHE A 50 7.05 1.93 -8.13
C PHE A 50 6.14 2.92 -7.39
N ALA A 51 6.70 3.77 -6.54
CA ALA A 51 5.90 4.68 -5.70
C ALA A 51 4.90 5.52 -6.50
N PRO A 52 5.30 6.19 -7.61
CA PRO A 52 4.31 6.97 -8.39
C PRO A 52 3.20 6.10 -8.98
N ILE A 53 3.54 4.88 -9.38
CA ILE A 53 2.56 3.95 -9.93
C ILE A 53 1.54 3.57 -8.86
N PHE A 54 2.02 3.27 -7.67
CA PHE A 54 1.17 2.92 -6.54
C PHE A 54 0.22 4.08 -6.19
N GLU A 55 0.75 5.30 -6.18
CA GLU A 55 -0.03 6.50 -5.87
C GLU A 55 -1.09 6.78 -6.93
N ASP A 56 -0.73 6.62 -8.21
CA ASP A 56 -1.69 6.83 -9.29
C ASP A 56 -2.86 5.86 -9.20
N VAL A 57 -2.57 4.60 -8.96
CA VAL A 57 -3.60 3.58 -8.85
C VAL A 57 -4.45 3.80 -7.59
N ALA A 58 -3.82 4.27 -6.50
CA ALA A 58 -4.55 4.61 -5.29
C ALA A 58 -5.61 5.67 -5.56
N GLN A 59 -5.26 6.69 -6.35
CA GLN A 59 -6.22 7.74 -6.71
C GLN A 59 -7.34 7.19 -7.58
N GLU A 60 -7.01 6.34 -8.52
CA GLU A 60 -8.00 5.76 -9.44
C GLU A 60 -9.01 4.87 -8.72
N ARG A 61 -8.61 4.26 -7.61
CA ARG A 61 -9.47 3.35 -6.85
C ARG A 61 -9.92 3.94 -5.51
N SER A 62 -9.85 5.26 -5.40
CA SER A 62 -10.24 5.97 -4.19
C SER A 62 -11.67 5.60 -3.78
N GLY A 63 -11.85 5.34 -2.49
CA GLY A 63 -13.15 4.99 -1.94
C GLY A 63 -13.52 3.52 -2.09
N LYS A 64 -12.77 2.74 -2.86
CA LYS A 64 -13.05 1.33 -3.09
C LYS A 64 -12.01 0.41 -2.45
N VAL A 65 -10.78 0.87 -2.37
CA VAL A 65 -9.64 0.08 -1.87
C VAL A 65 -8.76 1.02 -1.08
N ARG A 66 -8.24 0.57 0.04
CA ARG A 66 -7.28 1.34 0.82
C ARG A 66 -5.87 0.96 0.40
N PHE A 67 -5.06 1.96 0.09
CA PHE A 67 -3.67 1.76 -0.30
C PHE A 67 -2.77 2.22 0.83
N VAL A 68 -1.90 1.32 1.27
CA VAL A 68 -1.09 1.50 2.48
C VAL A 68 0.36 1.20 2.17
N LYS A 69 1.26 1.97 2.76
CA LYS A 69 2.70 1.73 2.66
C LYS A 69 3.25 1.38 4.03
N VAL A 70 4.17 0.41 4.07
CA VAL A 70 4.87 0.05 5.29
C VAL A 70 6.36 0.13 5.01
N ASN A 71 7.05 1.02 5.73
CA ASN A 71 8.50 1.16 5.64
C ASN A 71 9.13 0.03 6.45
N THR A 72 9.75 -0.93 5.77
CA THR A 72 10.28 -2.12 6.42
C THR A 72 11.43 -1.83 7.37
N GLU A 73 12.12 -0.70 7.18
CA GLU A 73 13.19 -0.33 8.10
C GLU A 73 12.67 0.26 9.39
N ALA A 74 11.59 1.04 9.30
CA ALA A 74 10.98 1.63 10.48
C ALA A 74 10.10 0.62 11.21
N GLU A 75 9.45 -0.28 10.46
CA GLU A 75 8.49 -1.25 11.01
C GLU A 75 9.02 -2.67 10.85
N ARG A 76 10.11 -2.98 11.52
CA ARG A 76 10.76 -4.28 11.39
C ARG A 76 9.89 -5.44 11.87
N GLU A 77 9.06 -5.19 12.89
CA GLU A 77 8.16 -6.22 13.39
C GLU A 77 7.12 -6.60 12.34
N LEU A 78 6.59 -5.62 11.62
CA LEU A 78 5.64 -5.91 10.56
C LEU A 78 6.30 -6.68 9.43
N SER A 79 7.50 -6.28 9.05
CA SER A 79 8.26 -6.98 8.03
C SER A 79 8.46 -8.45 8.40
N SER A 80 8.84 -8.71 9.63
CA SER A 80 9.04 -10.06 10.14
C SER A 80 7.73 -10.83 10.22
N ARG A 81 6.68 -10.18 10.73
CA ARG A 81 5.36 -10.78 10.89
C ARG A 81 4.80 -11.30 9.57
N PHE A 82 5.01 -10.57 8.48
CA PHE A 82 4.50 -10.96 7.18
C PHE A 82 5.55 -11.68 6.31
N GLY A 83 6.71 -11.97 6.87
CA GLY A 83 7.73 -12.74 6.17
C GLY A 83 8.31 -12.06 4.96
N ILE A 84 8.48 -10.73 5.02
CA ILE A 84 8.97 -9.95 3.89
C ILE A 84 10.46 -10.21 3.69
N ARG A 85 10.82 -10.79 2.55
CA ARG A 85 12.22 -11.10 2.23
C ARG A 85 12.78 -10.26 1.10
N SER A 86 11.91 -9.70 0.29
CA SER A 86 12.31 -8.84 -0.82
C SER A 86 11.39 -7.65 -0.86
N ILE A 87 11.84 -6.56 -1.43
CA ILE A 87 11.06 -5.34 -1.57
C ILE A 87 11.22 -4.80 -2.99
N PRO A 88 10.18 -4.19 -3.55
CA PRO A 88 8.87 -4.05 -2.93
C PRO A 88 8.10 -5.37 -2.93
N THR A 89 7.30 -5.58 -1.92
CA THR A 89 6.33 -6.67 -1.89
C THR A 89 4.96 -6.05 -1.69
N ILE A 90 4.02 -6.41 -2.54
CA ILE A 90 2.66 -5.87 -2.48
C ILE A 90 1.72 -6.99 -2.06
N MET A 91 0.94 -6.76 -1.02
CA MET A 91 -0.03 -7.73 -0.54
C MET A 91 -1.43 -7.17 -0.58
N ILE A 92 -2.40 -8.01 -0.93
CA ILE A 92 -3.81 -7.65 -0.89
C ILE A 92 -4.45 -8.39 0.28
N PHE A 93 -5.14 -7.62 1.13
CA PHE A 93 -5.87 -8.16 2.27
C PHE A 93 -7.36 -7.95 2.08
N LYS A 94 -8.14 -8.98 2.37
CA LYS A 94 -9.59 -8.89 2.46
C LYS A 94 -10.03 -9.52 3.77
N ASN A 95 -10.83 -8.78 4.54
CA ASN A 95 -11.30 -9.27 5.85
C ASN A 95 -10.17 -9.71 6.75
N GLY A 96 -9.06 -8.96 6.70
CA GLY A 96 -7.90 -9.23 7.56
C GLY A 96 -7.00 -10.37 7.11
N GLN A 97 -7.26 -10.97 5.95
CA GLN A 97 -6.48 -12.10 5.46
C GLN A 97 -5.82 -11.79 4.13
N VAL A 98 -4.59 -12.26 3.95
CA VAL A 98 -3.86 -12.11 2.69
C VAL A 98 -4.54 -12.96 1.62
N VAL A 99 -4.97 -12.35 0.54
CA VAL A 99 -5.57 -13.08 -0.57
C VAL A 99 -4.65 -13.18 -1.78
N ASP A 100 -3.65 -12.30 -1.88
CA ASP A 100 -2.68 -12.38 -2.97
C ASP A 100 -1.43 -11.59 -2.61
N MET A 101 -0.34 -11.87 -3.30
CA MET A 101 0.94 -11.23 -3.07
C MET A 101 1.72 -11.11 -4.38
N LEU A 102 2.39 -9.97 -4.56
CA LEU A 102 3.19 -9.70 -5.73
C LEU A 102 4.57 -9.22 -5.28
N ASN A 103 5.62 -9.87 -5.76
CA ASN A 103 6.99 -9.50 -5.42
C ASN A 103 7.61 -8.72 -6.58
N GLY A 104 8.18 -7.57 -6.26
CA GLY A 104 8.89 -6.76 -7.23
C GLY A 104 8.04 -5.63 -7.79
N ALA A 105 8.73 -4.66 -8.40
CA ALA A 105 8.08 -3.53 -9.02
C ALA A 105 7.60 -3.92 -10.42
N VAL A 106 6.38 -3.53 -10.77
CA VAL A 106 5.81 -3.81 -12.07
C VAL A 106 5.26 -2.52 -12.66
N PRO A 107 5.14 -2.43 -14.00
CA PRO A 107 4.48 -1.29 -14.61
C PRO A 107 3.01 -1.20 -14.22
N LYS A 108 2.41 -0.05 -14.50
CA LYS A 108 1.04 0.23 -14.08
C LYS A 108 0.02 -0.75 -14.64
N ALA A 109 0.10 -1.07 -15.94
CA ALA A 109 -0.90 -1.93 -16.56
C ALA A 109 -0.92 -3.34 -15.97
N PRO A 110 0.22 -4.03 -15.83
CA PRO A 110 0.23 -5.32 -15.13
C PRO A 110 -0.24 -5.23 -13.68
N PHE A 111 0.08 -4.14 -13.00
CA PHE A 111 -0.36 -3.94 -11.62
C PHE A 111 -1.88 -3.82 -11.56
N ASP A 112 -2.48 -3.01 -12.43
CA ASP A 112 -3.93 -2.86 -12.50
C ASP A 112 -4.61 -4.20 -12.83
N SER A 113 -4.05 -4.97 -13.75
CA SER A 113 -4.61 -6.28 -14.11
C SER A 113 -4.59 -7.24 -12.94
N TRP A 114 -3.47 -7.27 -12.21
CA TRP A 114 -3.33 -8.11 -11.03
C TRP A 114 -4.36 -7.74 -9.96
N LEU A 115 -4.55 -6.43 -9.72
CA LEU A 115 -5.54 -5.97 -8.76
C LEU A 115 -6.95 -6.37 -9.18
N ASN A 116 -7.28 -6.23 -10.46
CA ASN A 116 -8.59 -6.60 -10.96
C ASN A 116 -8.89 -8.07 -10.78
N GLU A 117 -7.88 -8.92 -10.92
CA GLU A 117 -8.06 -10.36 -10.73
C GLU A 117 -8.23 -10.75 -9.26
N SER A 118 -7.58 -10.01 -8.37
CA SER A 118 -7.55 -10.37 -6.95
C SER A 118 -8.58 -9.64 -6.13
N LEU A 119 -9.04 -8.51 -6.59
CA LEU A 119 -10.07 -7.73 -5.91
C LEU A 119 -11.46 -8.10 -6.43
#